data_b3100bd3502f2e4c4a81e12ac6f69109
#
_entry.id   b3100bd3502f2e4c4a81e12ac6f69109
#
_cell.length_a   1.000
_cell.length_b   1.000
_cell.length_c   1.000
_cell.angle_alpha   90.00
_cell.angle_beta   90.00
_cell.angle_gamma   90.00
#
_symmetry.space_group_name_H-M   'P 1'
#
loop_
_entity.id
_entity.type
_entity.pdbx_description
1 polymer ?
#
loop_
_entity_poly.entity_id
_entity_poly.type
_entity_poly.pdbx_seq_one_letter_code
_entity_poly.pdbx_strand_id
1 'polypeptide(L)'
;MYALRLPHCHHRRLGAVIGDDRLNESELYKELGALTKTKDKWKESIPYVSSLLAHDSIKIQAKVLWLLGEIGLIYPLSVQVAVPVIASLLDSPEPLLRERAVNALGRIGRGSYPVIEPYWEGMFHFASDEEPKVRLAFICASENIATSTPDIYEDHNADGGYAGSREPRLL
;
A
#
# COMPACT_ATOMS: atom_id res chain seq x y z
N MET A 1 23.06 -62.15 -2.47
CA MET A 1 22.14 -61.19 -3.10
C MET A 1 21.26 -60.64 -2.00
N TYR A 2 21.64 -59.54 -1.38
CA TYR A 2 20.80 -58.87 -0.36
C TYR A 2 20.20 -57.62 -0.99
N ALA A 3 18.88 -57.67 -1.20
CA ALA A 3 18.10 -56.54 -1.64
C ALA A 3 17.85 -55.60 -0.44
N LEU A 4 18.49 -54.43 -0.44
CA LEU A 4 18.24 -53.34 0.52
C LEU A 4 16.86 -52.76 0.23
N ARG A 5 15.88 -53.04 1.11
CA ARG A 5 14.61 -52.31 1.16
C ARG A 5 14.85 -50.92 1.72
N LEU A 6 14.66 -49.90 0.88
CA LEU A 6 14.58 -48.51 1.31
C LEU A 6 13.28 -48.32 2.13
N PRO A 7 13.32 -47.59 3.25
CA PRO A 7 12.12 -47.25 3.99
C PRO A 7 11.25 -46.31 3.19
N HIS A 8 9.98 -46.64 3.06
CA HIS A 8 8.93 -45.76 2.50
C HIS A 8 8.84 -44.51 3.37
N CYS A 9 9.35 -43.40 2.88
CA CYS A 9 9.01 -42.08 3.38
C CYS A 9 7.50 -41.89 3.21
N HIS A 10 6.78 -42.00 4.29
CA HIS A 10 5.41 -41.51 4.39
C HIS A 10 5.45 -40.01 4.21
N HIS A 11 5.25 -39.57 2.99
CA HIS A 11 4.79 -38.19 2.76
C HIS A 11 3.42 -38.06 3.43
N ARG A 12 3.43 -37.70 4.70
CA ARG A 12 2.25 -37.10 5.32
C ARG A 12 1.89 -35.91 4.46
N ARG A 13 0.86 -36.08 3.65
CA ARG A 13 0.09 -35.01 3.06
C ARG A 13 -0.33 -34.10 4.23
N LEU A 14 0.38 -32.99 4.42
CA LEU A 14 -0.09 -31.80 5.14
C LEU A 14 -1.15 -31.12 4.27
N GLY A 15 -2.17 -31.85 3.94
CA GLY A 15 -3.26 -31.38 3.13
C GLY A 15 -4.53 -31.99 3.67
N ALA A 16 -5.03 -31.46 4.77
CA ALA A 16 -6.43 -31.57 5.17
C ALA A 16 -6.56 -31.27 6.67
N VAL A 17 -6.35 -30.06 7.09
CA VAL A 17 -7.14 -29.39 8.14
C VAL A 17 -7.03 -27.89 7.84
N ILE A 18 -7.50 -27.47 6.70
CA ILE A 18 -8.09 -26.16 6.58
C ILE A 18 -9.58 -26.47 6.60
N GLY A 19 -10.10 -26.59 7.79
CA GLY A 19 -11.53 -26.52 8.01
C GLY A 19 -12.01 -25.22 7.40
N ASP A 20 -13.23 -25.26 6.91
CA ASP A 20 -14.00 -24.16 6.31
C ASP A 20 -14.32 -23.06 7.36
N ASP A 21 -13.32 -22.67 8.14
CA ASP A 21 -13.31 -21.61 9.15
C ASP A 21 -12.80 -20.28 8.54
N ARG A 22 -12.95 -20.12 7.21
CA ARG A 22 -12.77 -18.79 6.62
C ARG A 22 -13.92 -17.93 7.07
N LEU A 23 -13.61 -16.92 7.87
CA LEU A 23 -14.55 -15.86 8.20
C LEU A 23 -15.27 -15.42 6.93
N ASN A 24 -16.58 -15.30 6.97
CA ASN A 24 -17.29 -14.72 5.85
C ASN A 24 -16.87 -13.22 5.70
N GLU A 25 -17.11 -12.63 4.54
CA GLU A 25 -16.69 -11.25 4.23
C GLU A 25 -17.11 -10.25 5.33
N SER A 26 -18.30 -10.39 5.89
CA SER A 26 -18.82 -9.48 6.92
C SER A 26 -18.06 -9.62 8.24
N GLU A 27 -17.72 -10.85 8.63
CA GLU A 27 -16.94 -11.13 9.83
C GLU A 27 -15.52 -10.65 9.69
N LEU A 28 -14.88 -10.92 8.55
CA LEU A 28 -13.55 -10.44 8.23
C LEU A 28 -13.48 -8.90 8.23
N TYR A 29 -14.50 -8.25 7.66
CA TYR A 29 -14.56 -6.78 7.66
C TYR A 29 -14.69 -6.22 9.08
N LYS A 30 -15.45 -6.87 9.96
CA LYS A 30 -15.57 -6.50 11.38
C LYS A 30 -14.26 -6.71 12.13
N GLU A 31 -13.57 -7.83 11.87
CA GLU A 31 -12.26 -8.12 12.46
C GLU A 31 -11.23 -7.04 12.09
N LEU A 32 -11.12 -6.71 10.79
CA LEU A 32 -10.28 -5.62 10.32
C LEU A 32 -10.68 -4.27 10.97
N GLY A 33 -11.99 -4.07 11.18
CA GLY A 33 -12.52 -2.90 11.88
C GLY A 33 -12.08 -2.86 13.35
N ALA A 34 -12.08 -4.00 14.05
CA ALA A 34 -11.59 -4.09 15.43
C ALA A 34 -10.09 -3.83 15.50
N LEU A 35 -9.31 -4.35 14.54
CA LEU A 35 -7.87 -4.14 14.47
C LEU A 35 -7.50 -2.66 14.34
N THR A 36 -8.34 -1.83 13.70
CA THR A 36 -8.09 -0.38 13.61
C THR A 36 -8.03 0.31 14.97
N LYS A 37 -8.65 -0.26 15.99
CA LYS A 37 -8.73 0.28 17.35
C LYS A 37 -7.62 -0.25 18.27
N THR A 38 -6.96 -1.35 17.90
CA THR A 38 -5.93 -2.04 18.69
C THR A 38 -4.54 -1.77 18.10
N LYS A 39 -4.08 -0.52 18.23
CA LYS A 39 -2.83 -0.06 17.61
C LYS A 39 -1.58 -0.79 18.12
N ASP A 40 -1.64 -1.29 19.34
CA ASP A 40 -0.59 -2.12 19.96
C ASP A 40 -0.33 -3.43 19.20
N LYS A 41 -1.34 -3.96 18.50
CA LYS A 41 -1.25 -5.18 17.68
C LYS A 41 -0.87 -4.93 16.21
N TRP A 42 -0.78 -3.69 15.78
CA TRP A 42 -0.59 -3.36 14.37
C TRP A 42 0.66 -3.98 13.77
N LYS A 43 1.80 -3.82 14.44
CA LYS A 43 3.08 -4.33 13.92
C LYS A 43 3.05 -5.85 13.72
N GLU A 44 2.47 -6.58 14.66
CA GLU A 44 2.36 -8.04 14.62
C GLU A 44 1.36 -8.51 13.55
N SER A 45 0.34 -7.70 13.26
CA SER A 45 -0.71 -8.04 12.31
C SER A 45 -0.31 -7.83 10.85
N ILE A 46 0.80 -7.15 10.56
CA ILE A 46 1.21 -6.80 9.19
C ILE A 46 1.23 -8.02 8.25
N PRO A 47 1.83 -9.17 8.59
CA PRO A 47 1.84 -10.32 7.68
C PRO A 47 0.43 -10.82 7.33
N TYR A 48 -0.46 -10.89 8.32
CA TYR A 48 -1.84 -11.30 8.14
C TYR A 48 -2.61 -10.29 7.28
N VAL A 49 -2.56 -9.00 7.65
CA VAL A 49 -3.25 -7.93 6.91
C VAL A 49 -2.75 -7.87 5.46
N SER A 50 -1.44 -7.98 5.26
CA SER A 50 -0.84 -7.96 3.91
C SER A 50 -1.30 -9.14 3.05
N SER A 51 -1.50 -10.33 3.61
CA SER A 51 -1.99 -11.50 2.88
C SER A 51 -3.39 -11.29 2.32
N LEU A 52 -4.20 -10.45 2.96
CA LEU A 52 -5.57 -10.12 2.53
C LEU A 52 -5.64 -9.14 1.36
N LEU A 53 -4.51 -8.57 0.90
CA LEU A 53 -4.46 -7.83 -0.37
C LEU A 53 -4.81 -8.70 -1.57
N ALA A 54 -4.63 -10.01 -1.48
CA ALA A 54 -5.00 -11.00 -2.50
C ALA A 54 -6.44 -11.53 -2.35
N HIS A 55 -7.25 -10.98 -1.46
CA HIS A 55 -8.63 -11.42 -1.25
C HIS A 55 -9.52 -11.04 -2.43
N ASP A 56 -10.49 -11.87 -2.81
CA ASP A 56 -11.37 -11.66 -3.97
C ASP A 56 -12.34 -10.47 -3.79
N SER A 57 -12.66 -10.09 -2.55
CA SER A 57 -13.56 -8.97 -2.27
C SER A 57 -12.83 -7.61 -2.35
N ILE A 58 -13.27 -6.77 -3.27
CA ILE A 58 -12.83 -5.37 -3.41
C ILE A 58 -12.99 -4.61 -2.09
N LYS A 59 -14.07 -4.87 -1.36
CA LYS A 59 -14.35 -4.22 -0.07
C LYS A 59 -13.30 -4.59 1.00
N ILE A 60 -12.86 -5.85 1.03
CA ILE A 60 -11.80 -6.31 1.93
C ILE A 60 -10.47 -5.70 1.50
N GLN A 61 -10.10 -5.78 0.22
CA GLN A 61 -8.87 -5.17 -0.28
C GLN A 61 -8.80 -3.67 0.03
N ALA A 62 -9.90 -2.94 -0.19
CA ALA A 62 -9.98 -1.51 0.11
C ALA A 62 -9.79 -1.22 1.61
N LYS A 63 -10.35 -2.06 2.50
CA LYS A 63 -10.18 -1.94 3.96
C LYS A 63 -8.74 -2.25 4.38
N VAL A 64 -8.13 -3.26 3.76
CA VAL A 64 -6.73 -3.64 3.98
C VAL A 64 -5.78 -2.54 3.55
N LEU A 65 -5.96 -1.96 2.35
CA LEU A 65 -5.17 -0.84 1.86
C LEU A 65 -5.22 0.34 2.82
N TRP A 66 -6.43 0.70 3.28
CA TRP A 66 -6.57 1.76 4.27
C TRP A 66 -5.80 1.46 5.56
N LEU A 67 -5.93 0.23 6.09
CA LEU A 67 -5.28 -0.18 7.34
C LEU A 67 -3.75 -0.21 7.19
N LEU A 68 -3.23 -0.74 6.07
CA LEU A 68 -1.79 -0.74 5.80
C LEU A 68 -1.23 0.68 5.66
N GLY A 69 -2.00 1.61 5.12
CA GLY A 69 -1.64 3.03 5.11
C GLY A 69 -1.52 3.62 6.51
N GLU A 70 -2.49 3.32 7.41
CA GLU A 70 -2.44 3.76 8.81
C GLU A 70 -1.25 3.15 9.57
N ILE A 71 -1.02 1.84 9.38
CA ILE A 71 0.11 1.14 10.00
C ILE A 71 1.42 1.69 9.45
N GLY A 72 1.51 1.91 8.14
CA GLY A 72 2.71 2.38 7.45
C GLY A 72 3.12 3.80 7.82
N LEU A 73 2.17 4.65 8.23
CA LEU A 73 2.49 5.97 8.77
C LEU A 73 3.35 5.88 10.04
N ILE A 74 3.15 4.82 10.86
CA ILE A 74 3.84 4.63 12.14
C ILE A 74 5.01 3.64 12.00
N TYR A 75 4.85 2.59 11.19
CA TYR A 75 5.80 1.51 11.00
C TYR A 75 6.17 1.33 9.51
N PRO A 76 6.69 2.35 8.82
CA PRO A 76 6.89 2.31 7.36
C PRO A 76 7.80 1.18 6.91
N LEU A 77 8.90 0.94 7.62
CA LEU A 77 9.84 -0.13 7.29
C LEU A 77 9.22 -1.53 7.50
N SER A 78 8.29 -1.66 8.43
CA SER A 78 7.63 -2.96 8.68
C SER A 78 6.62 -3.31 7.58
N VAL A 79 5.97 -2.32 6.95
CA VAL A 79 5.05 -2.53 5.82
C VAL A 79 5.74 -2.57 4.47
N GLN A 80 7.04 -2.31 4.39
CA GLN A 80 7.80 -2.25 3.13
C GLN A 80 7.61 -3.48 2.26
N VAL A 81 7.51 -4.66 2.86
CA VAL A 81 7.29 -5.93 2.13
C VAL A 81 5.94 -5.97 1.38
N ALA A 82 4.94 -5.22 1.84
CA ALA A 82 3.63 -5.13 1.21
C ALA A 82 3.56 -4.06 0.10
N VAL A 83 4.51 -3.11 0.07
CA VAL A 83 4.48 -1.97 -0.85
C VAL A 83 4.41 -2.38 -2.32
N PRO A 84 5.16 -3.38 -2.82
CA PRO A 84 5.03 -3.81 -4.22
C PRO A 84 3.62 -4.28 -4.58
N VAL A 85 2.94 -4.98 -3.67
CA VAL A 85 1.55 -5.45 -3.88
C VAL A 85 0.58 -4.27 -3.81
N ILE A 86 0.77 -3.33 -2.88
CA ILE A 86 -0.02 -2.09 -2.83
C ILE A 86 0.14 -1.32 -4.15
N ALA A 87 1.38 -1.18 -4.64
CA ALA A 87 1.67 -0.48 -5.88
C ALA A 87 1.05 -1.16 -7.11
N SER A 88 0.97 -2.49 -7.16
CA SER A 88 0.29 -3.20 -8.26
C SER A 88 -1.22 -2.89 -8.34
N LEU A 89 -1.84 -2.47 -7.24
CA LEU A 89 -3.25 -2.05 -7.20
C LEU A 89 -3.48 -0.62 -7.71
N LEU A 90 -2.43 0.13 -7.99
CA LEU A 90 -2.52 1.41 -8.71
C LEU A 90 -3.09 1.23 -10.12
N ASP A 91 -2.81 0.11 -10.77
CA ASP A 91 -3.31 -0.23 -12.12
C ASP A 91 -4.65 -0.98 -12.10
N SER A 92 -5.32 -1.03 -10.96
CA SER A 92 -6.60 -1.71 -10.83
C SER A 92 -7.68 -1.06 -11.72
N PRO A 93 -8.52 -1.84 -12.41
CA PRO A 93 -9.69 -1.33 -13.11
C PRO A 93 -10.72 -0.72 -12.14
N GLU A 94 -10.68 -1.11 -10.86
CA GLU A 94 -11.57 -0.64 -9.82
C GLU A 94 -11.10 0.69 -9.24
N PRO A 95 -11.82 1.82 -9.46
CA PRO A 95 -11.40 3.14 -8.98
C PRO A 95 -11.18 3.20 -7.45
N LEU A 96 -11.99 2.45 -6.70
CA LEU A 96 -11.86 2.38 -5.23
C LEU A 96 -10.49 1.81 -4.83
N LEU A 97 -9.99 0.81 -5.53
CA LEU A 97 -8.68 0.23 -5.22
C LEU A 97 -7.55 1.17 -5.61
N ARG A 98 -7.64 1.86 -6.78
CA ARG A 98 -6.67 2.90 -7.15
C ARG A 98 -6.63 4.01 -6.09
N GLU A 99 -7.80 4.55 -5.71
CA GLU A 99 -7.92 5.57 -4.65
C GLU A 99 -7.24 5.12 -3.35
N ARG A 100 -7.54 3.91 -2.89
CA ARG A 100 -7.00 3.38 -1.63
C ARG A 100 -5.50 3.08 -1.70
N ALA A 101 -5.01 2.59 -2.83
CA ALA A 101 -3.59 2.35 -3.05
C ALA A 101 -2.79 3.66 -3.04
N VAL A 102 -3.26 4.69 -3.75
CA VAL A 102 -2.66 6.04 -3.75
C VAL A 102 -2.60 6.62 -2.33
N ASN A 103 -3.71 6.57 -1.59
CA ASN A 103 -3.75 7.05 -0.20
C ASN A 103 -2.83 6.25 0.73
N ALA A 104 -2.75 4.92 0.58
CA ALA A 104 -1.88 4.07 1.38
C ALA A 104 -0.41 4.44 1.15
N LEU A 105 0.02 4.55 -0.11
CA LEU A 105 1.39 4.94 -0.46
C LEU A 105 1.73 6.34 0.04
N GLY A 106 0.80 7.30 -0.06
CA GLY A 106 0.99 8.65 0.49
C GLY A 106 1.24 8.65 2.01
N ARG A 107 0.51 7.84 2.77
CA ARG A 107 0.69 7.71 4.23
C ARG A 107 1.99 7.00 4.60
N ILE A 108 2.31 5.91 3.89
CA ILE A 108 3.59 5.20 4.06
C ILE A 108 4.74 6.15 3.75
N GLY A 109 4.64 6.92 2.65
CA GLY A 109 5.63 7.91 2.24
C GLY A 109 5.81 9.04 3.24
N ARG A 110 4.74 9.47 3.92
CA ARG A 110 4.83 10.41 5.04
C ARG A 110 5.62 9.82 6.21
N GLY A 111 5.47 8.53 6.48
CA GLY A 111 6.25 7.82 7.50
C GLY A 111 7.73 7.65 7.10
N SER A 112 7.98 7.34 5.81
CA SER A 112 9.33 7.21 5.24
C SER A 112 9.25 7.26 3.71
N TYR A 113 9.63 8.38 3.11
CA TYR A 113 9.63 8.54 1.65
C TYR A 113 10.46 7.48 0.90
N PRO A 114 11.68 7.11 1.34
CA PRO A 114 12.48 6.09 0.64
C PRO A 114 11.75 4.75 0.42
N VAL A 115 10.75 4.43 1.24
CA VAL A 115 9.98 3.18 1.11
C VAL A 115 9.10 3.19 -0.15
N ILE A 116 8.62 4.37 -0.56
CA ILE A 116 7.70 4.52 -1.70
C ILE A 116 8.35 5.23 -2.90
N GLU A 117 9.57 5.74 -2.74
CA GLU A 117 10.30 6.48 -3.76
C GLU A 117 10.28 5.80 -5.15
N PRO A 118 10.50 4.47 -5.28
CA PRO A 118 10.47 3.80 -6.58
C PRO A 118 9.14 3.91 -7.33
N TYR A 119 8.05 4.26 -6.64
CA TYR A 119 6.69 4.33 -7.19
C TYR A 119 6.19 5.77 -7.34
N TRP A 120 6.90 6.74 -6.75
CA TRP A 120 6.43 8.11 -6.65
C TRP A 120 6.21 8.78 -8.00
N GLU A 121 7.18 8.71 -8.90
CA GLU A 121 7.03 9.30 -10.25
C GLU A 121 5.85 8.70 -11.01
N GLY A 122 5.67 7.38 -10.91
CA GLY A 122 4.55 6.68 -11.52
C GLY A 122 3.18 7.11 -11.01
N MET A 123 3.11 7.80 -9.86
CA MET A 123 1.84 8.27 -9.30
C MET A 123 1.34 9.59 -9.90
N PHE A 124 2.18 10.37 -10.60
CA PHE A 124 1.79 11.69 -11.13
C PHE A 124 0.65 11.65 -12.14
N HIS A 125 0.48 10.55 -12.90
CA HIS A 125 -0.63 10.42 -13.83
C HIS A 125 -2.01 10.42 -13.15
N PHE A 126 -2.09 10.10 -11.84
CA PHE A 126 -3.34 10.15 -11.08
C PHE A 126 -3.87 11.57 -10.87
N ALA A 127 -3.05 12.61 -11.11
CA ALA A 127 -3.54 13.98 -11.18
C ALA A 127 -4.61 14.15 -12.28
N SER A 128 -4.61 13.30 -13.31
CA SER A 128 -5.52 13.30 -14.44
C SER A 128 -6.38 12.03 -14.52
N ASP A 129 -6.49 11.24 -13.44
CA ASP A 129 -7.35 10.05 -13.42
C ASP A 129 -8.80 10.45 -13.75
N GLU A 130 -9.52 9.59 -14.44
CA GLU A 130 -10.93 9.81 -14.81
C GLU A 130 -11.82 9.97 -13.57
N GLU A 131 -11.50 9.24 -12.47
CA GLU A 131 -12.27 9.26 -11.24
C GLU A 131 -11.84 10.42 -10.32
N PRO A 132 -12.75 11.35 -9.97
CA PRO A 132 -12.42 12.51 -9.12
C PRO A 132 -11.81 12.15 -7.75
N LYS A 133 -12.25 11.02 -7.17
CA LYS A 133 -11.74 10.56 -5.87
C LYS A 133 -10.29 10.11 -5.95
N VAL A 134 -9.89 9.54 -7.08
CA VAL A 134 -8.48 9.15 -7.30
C VAL A 134 -7.61 10.41 -7.46
N ARG A 135 -8.08 11.42 -8.21
CA ARG A 135 -7.37 12.72 -8.30
C ARG A 135 -7.19 13.36 -6.93
N LEU A 136 -8.25 13.36 -6.10
CA LEU A 136 -8.19 13.89 -4.74
C LEU A 136 -7.22 13.08 -3.87
N ALA A 137 -7.23 11.75 -3.98
CA ALA A 137 -6.31 10.87 -3.27
C ALA A 137 -4.85 11.20 -3.60
N PHE A 138 -4.56 11.50 -4.87
CA PHE A 138 -3.20 11.89 -5.28
C PHE A 138 -2.79 13.24 -4.65
N ILE A 139 -3.67 14.23 -4.61
CA ILE A 139 -3.40 15.51 -3.93
C ILE A 139 -3.07 15.27 -2.45
N CYS A 140 -3.92 14.49 -1.75
CA CYS A 140 -3.70 14.16 -0.35
C CYS A 140 -2.40 13.36 -0.13
N ALA A 141 -2.05 12.43 -1.04
CA ALA A 141 -0.80 11.70 -0.97
C ALA A 141 0.40 12.63 -1.13
N SER A 142 0.33 13.57 -2.07
CA SER A 142 1.36 14.59 -2.31
C SER A 142 1.58 15.46 -1.08
N GLU A 143 0.52 15.95 -0.45
CA GLU A 143 0.59 16.71 0.81
C GLU A 143 1.21 15.90 1.95
N ASN A 144 0.81 14.63 2.09
CA ASN A 144 1.35 13.74 3.10
C ASN A 144 2.87 13.59 2.95
N ILE A 145 3.36 13.34 1.75
CA ILE A 145 4.78 13.16 1.47
C ILE A 145 5.54 14.46 1.67
N ALA A 146 5.03 15.58 1.14
CA ALA A 146 5.65 16.91 1.29
C ALA A 146 5.79 17.35 2.76
N THR A 147 4.91 16.87 3.65
CA THR A 147 4.99 17.17 5.08
C THR A 147 6.30 16.66 5.72
N SER A 148 6.81 15.51 5.26
CA SER A 148 8.03 14.88 5.79
C SER A 148 9.24 15.03 4.86
N THR A 149 9.01 15.33 3.59
CA THR A 149 10.04 15.46 2.55
C THR A 149 9.71 16.67 1.67
N PRO A 150 9.88 17.90 2.19
CA PRO A 150 9.48 19.12 1.47
C PRO A 150 10.22 19.31 0.15
N ASP A 151 11.47 18.86 0.08
CA ASP A 151 12.35 19.03 -1.09
C ASP A 151 11.98 18.11 -2.27
N ILE A 152 11.01 17.21 -2.10
CA ILE A 152 10.59 16.23 -3.13
C ILE A 152 10.14 16.90 -4.45
N TYR A 153 9.75 18.15 -4.42
CA TYR A 153 9.31 18.90 -5.59
C TYR A 153 10.39 19.82 -6.18
N GLU A 154 11.56 19.98 -5.55
CA GLU A 154 12.60 20.87 -6.04
C GLU A 154 13.17 20.38 -7.37
N ASP A 155 13.39 19.08 -7.54
CA ASP A 155 13.94 18.48 -8.76
C ASP A 155 12.97 18.59 -9.95
N HIS A 156 11.66 18.58 -9.70
CA HIS A 156 10.64 18.71 -10.75
C HIS A 156 10.50 20.16 -11.28
N ASN A 157 10.99 21.13 -10.54
CA ASN A 157 10.97 22.54 -10.97
C ASN A 157 12.24 22.92 -11.76
N ALA A 158 13.31 22.12 -11.72
CA ALA A 158 14.56 22.41 -12.40
C ALA A 158 14.46 22.29 -13.94
N ASP A 159 13.61 21.42 -14.45
CA ASP A 159 13.42 21.18 -15.90
C ASP A 159 12.25 21.95 -16.52
N GLY A 160 11.39 22.54 -15.71
CA GLY A 160 10.26 23.35 -16.14
C GLY A 160 10.55 24.84 -16.04
N GLY A 161 11.31 25.38 -16.99
CA GLY A 161 11.65 26.80 -17.05
C GLY A 161 10.43 27.72 -16.98
N TYR A 162 10.01 28.08 -15.79
CA TYR A 162 9.29 29.31 -15.58
C TYR A 162 10.35 30.42 -15.49
N ALA A 163 10.73 30.96 -16.63
CA ALA A 163 11.41 32.24 -16.73
C ALA A 163 10.43 33.31 -16.23
N GLY A 164 10.32 33.41 -14.91
CA GLY A 164 9.64 34.51 -14.26
C GLY A 164 10.42 35.77 -14.60
N SER A 165 9.83 36.58 -15.44
CA SER A 165 10.24 37.95 -15.77
C SER A 165 10.57 38.70 -14.47
N ARG A 166 11.87 38.89 -14.23
CA ARG A 166 12.33 39.89 -13.26
C ARG A 166 11.93 41.26 -13.80
N GLU A 167 10.92 41.85 -13.21
CA GLU A 167 10.67 43.27 -13.41
C GLU A 167 11.92 44.06 -13.01
N PRO A 168 12.42 44.99 -13.86
CA PRO A 168 13.53 45.85 -13.49
C PRO A 168 13.07 46.81 -12.39
N ARG A 169 13.76 46.79 -11.25
CA ARG A 169 13.60 47.83 -10.24
C ARG A 169 13.99 49.19 -10.88
N LEU A 170 13.02 50.06 -11.06
CA LEU A 170 13.26 51.45 -11.37
C LEU A 170 13.91 52.11 -10.13
N LEU A 171 15.06 52.75 -10.36
CA LEU A 171 15.72 53.64 -9.43
C LEU A 171 14.93 54.95 -9.28
#